data_408a189b7bf280a77a3b7f491b5e6405
#
_entry.id   408a189b7bf280a77a3b7f491b5e6405
#
_cell.length_a   1.000
_cell.length_b   1.000
_cell.length_c   1.000
_cell.angle_alpha   90.00
_cell.angle_beta   90.00
_cell.angle_gamma   90.00
#
_symmetry.space_group_name_H-M   'P 1'
#
loop_
_entity.id
_entity.type
_entity.pdbx_description
1 polymer ?
#
loop_
_entity_poly.entity_id
_entity_poly.type
_entity_poly.pdbx_seq_one_letter_code
_entity_poly.pdbx_strand_id
1 'polypeptide(L)'
;GNLLEGVPFHFDDHLRSFYTGSFWALLNPFAILCGLVSIAMIVAQGSNYLVLRSEGVLQQRAKICGQVSSLLFIVLFLLAGVWVYMGIDGFVITSAIDPNMLPNPLNKTVEVQAGAWFKNFSDYPVLWKTLVESFHLCLFSGHSLHSRL
;
A
#
# COMPACT_ATOMS: atom_id res chain seq x y z
N GLY A 1 -2.83 -6.23 5.15
CA GLY A 1 -3.69 -7.20 4.51
C GLY A 1 -5.03 -7.32 5.23
N ASN A 2 -5.04 -7.83 6.43
CA ASN A 2 -6.26 -8.09 7.21
C ASN A 2 -7.15 -6.87 7.43
N LEU A 3 -6.58 -5.69 7.56
CA LEU A 3 -7.34 -4.46 7.74
C LEU A 3 -8.17 -4.09 6.50
N LEU A 4 -7.67 -4.40 5.31
CA LEU A 4 -8.37 -4.13 4.04
C LEU A 4 -9.48 -5.15 3.76
N GLU A 5 -9.24 -6.41 4.06
CA GLU A 5 -10.25 -7.46 3.89
C GLU A 5 -11.32 -7.46 4.98
N GLY A 6 -11.01 -6.80 6.11
CA GLY A 6 -11.84 -6.83 7.30
C GLY A 6 -11.53 -8.05 8.18
N VAL A 7 -11.68 -7.89 9.47
CA VAL A 7 -11.53 -8.96 10.46
C VAL A 7 -12.78 -9.01 11.33
N PRO A 8 -13.22 -10.22 11.72
CA PRO A 8 -14.39 -10.38 12.57
C PRO A 8 -14.06 -9.90 13.99
N PHE A 9 -14.39 -8.64 14.27
CA PHE A 9 -14.36 -8.10 15.62
C PHE A 9 -15.67 -7.37 15.92
N HIS A 10 -16.03 -7.31 17.19
CA HIS A 10 -17.16 -6.54 17.65
C HIS A 10 -16.75 -5.71 18.86
N PHE A 11 -17.49 -4.64 19.10
CA PHE A 11 -17.34 -3.83 20.29
C PHE A 11 -18.39 -4.26 21.32
N ASP A 12 -17.97 -4.38 22.55
CA ASP A 12 -18.87 -4.56 23.70
C ASP A 12 -19.51 -3.20 24.09
N ASP A 13 -20.48 -3.23 25.02
CA ASP A 13 -21.17 -2.04 25.54
C ASP A 13 -20.20 -0.99 26.15
N HIS A 14 -18.98 -1.39 26.48
CA HIS A 14 -17.92 -0.54 26.97
C HIS A 14 -16.92 -0.10 25.89
N LEU A 15 -17.25 -0.28 24.60
CA LEU A 15 -16.41 0.02 23.44
C LEU A 15 -15.06 -0.73 23.42
N ARG A 16 -14.98 -1.89 24.06
CA ARG A 16 -13.82 -2.76 23.96
C ARG A 16 -13.92 -3.62 22.71
N SER A 17 -12.84 -3.71 21.97
CA SER A 17 -12.77 -4.52 20.77
C SER A 17 -12.46 -5.99 21.12
N PHE A 18 -13.33 -6.90 20.70
CA PHE A 18 -13.13 -8.34 20.82
C PHE A 18 -12.99 -8.96 19.45
N TYR A 19 -11.91 -9.69 19.26
CA TYR A 19 -11.68 -10.49 18.07
C TYR A 19 -12.32 -11.87 18.23
N THR A 20 -13.23 -12.23 17.34
CA THR A 20 -13.98 -13.50 17.37
C THR A 20 -13.43 -14.56 16.42
N GLY A 21 -12.43 -14.18 15.60
CA GLY A 21 -11.82 -15.09 14.64
C GLY A 21 -10.73 -15.97 15.23
N SER A 22 -10.31 -16.99 14.46
CA SER A 22 -9.16 -17.82 14.76
C SER A 22 -7.86 -17.11 14.40
N PHE A 23 -6.76 -17.43 15.11
CA PHE A 23 -5.41 -16.96 14.73
C PHE A 23 -5.06 -17.31 13.28
N TRP A 24 -5.41 -18.51 12.82
CA TRP A 24 -5.16 -18.97 11.45
C TRP A 24 -5.95 -18.18 10.39
N ALA A 25 -7.09 -17.63 10.75
CA ALA A 25 -7.87 -16.79 9.85
C ALA A 25 -7.17 -15.46 9.50
N LEU A 26 -6.21 -15.02 10.32
CA LEU A 26 -5.37 -13.85 10.02
C LEU A 26 -4.30 -14.12 8.95
N LEU A 27 -3.99 -15.39 8.69
CA LEU A 27 -3.04 -15.83 7.67
C LEU A 27 -3.75 -16.09 6.33
N ASN A 28 -4.64 -15.20 5.93
CA ASN A 28 -5.27 -15.28 4.63
C ASN A 28 -4.26 -15.02 3.48
N PRO A 29 -4.52 -15.47 2.25
CA PRO A 29 -3.57 -15.34 1.14
C PRO A 29 -3.17 -13.89 0.86
N PHE A 30 -4.11 -12.96 0.96
CA PHE A 30 -3.82 -11.53 0.76
C PHE A 30 -2.93 -10.95 1.86
N ALA A 31 -3.15 -11.32 3.13
CA ALA A 31 -2.30 -10.91 4.23
C ALA A 31 -0.86 -11.44 4.08
N ILE A 32 -0.70 -12.68 3.62
CA ILE A 32 0.61 -13.27 3.32
C ILE A 32 1.28 -12.51 2.18
N LEU A 33 0.56 -12.18 1.10
CA LEU A 33 1.07 -11.37 -0.01
C LEU A 33 1.57 -10.00 0.50
N CYS A 34 0.80 -9.32 1.33
CA CYS A 34 1.21 -8.05 1.96
C CYS A 34 2.47 -8.21 2.82
N GLY A 35 2.60 -9.33 3.54
CA GLY A 35 3.81 -9.67 4.30
C GLY A 35 5.03 -9.82 3.41
N LEU A 36 4.90 -10.52 2.28
CA LEU A 36 5.99 -10.69 1.30
C LEU A 36 6.40 -9.34 0.67
N VAL A 37 5.45 -8.47 0.34
CA VAL A 37 5.70 -7.10 -0.12
C VAL A 37 6.55 -6.35 0.91
N SER A 38 6.18 -6.42 2.19
CA SER A 38 6.90 -5.75 3.28
C SER A 38 8.33 -6.27 3.44
N ILE A 39 8.52 -7.59 3.38
CA ILE A 39 9.85 -8.21 3.45
C ILE A 39 10.72 -7.75 2.27
N ALA A 40 10.19 -7.80 1.05
CA ALA A 40 10.92 -7.37 -0.14
C ALA A 40 11.35 -5.90 -0.06
N MET A 41 10.48 -5.03 0.48
CA MET A 41 10.77 -3.61 0.69
C MET A 41 11.90 -3.42 1.71
N ILE A 42 11.86 -4.12 2.85
CA ILE A 42 12.87 -4.01 3.91
C ILE A 42 14.23 -4.50 3.39
N VAL A 43 14.25 -5.61 2.63
CA VAL A 43 15.49 -6.16 2.04
C VAL A 43 16.06 -5.19 1.01
N ALA A 44 15.23 -4.59 0.15
CA ALA A 44 15.67 -3.57 -0.81
C ALA A 44 16.29 -2.36 -0.11
N GLN A 45 15.63 -1.85 0.94
CA GLN A 45 16.11 -0.73 1.75
C GLN A 45 17.46 -1.06 2.43
N GLY A 46 17.56 -2.21 3.08
CA GLY A 46 18.79 -2.68 3.73
C GLY A 46 19.93 -2.87 2.74
N SER A 47 19.65 -3.40 1.56
CA SER A 47 20.64 -3.56 0.49
C SER A 47 21.19 -2.22 -0.01
N ASN A 48 20.32 -1.22 -0.18
CA ASN A 48 20.75 0.13 -0.58
C ASN A 48 21.65 0.76 0.48
N TYR A 49 21.33 0.58 1.77
CA TYR A 49 22.19 1.04 2.85
C TYR A 49 23.57 0.38 2.83
N LEU A 50 23.63 -0.94 2.61
CA LEU A 50 24.89 -1.69 2.51
C LEU A 50 25.73 -1.24 1.31
N VAL A 51 25.10 -0.93 0.17
CA VAL A 51 25.81 -0.41 -1.02
C VAL A 51 26.54 0.90 -0.72
N LEU A 52 25.95 1.77 0.13
CA LEU A 52 26.55 3.05 0.50
C LEU A 52 27.64 2.94 1.56
N ARG A 53 27.62 1.88 2.37
CA ARG A 53 28.49 1.74 3.56
C ARG A 53 29.54 0.66 3.45
N SER A 54 29.53 -0.16 2.40
CA SER A 54 30.48 -1.24 2.19
C SER A 54 31.24 -1.10 0.86
N GLU A 55 32.38 -1.76 0.78
CA GLU A 55 33.25 -1.76 -0.40
C GLU A 55 33.53 -3.20 -0.86
N GLY A 56 34.05 -3.34 -2.08
CA GLY A 56 34.52 -4.60 -2.64
C GLY A 56 33.40 -5.63 -2.88
N VAL A 57 33.65 -6.88 -2.51
CA VAL A 57 32.75 -8.02 -2.80
C VAL A 57 31.41 -7.87 -2.11
N LEU A 58 31.37 -7.30 -0.90
CA LEU A 58 30.14 -7.11 -0.15
C LEU A 58 29.23 -6.09 -0.83
N GLN A 59 29.78 -5.01 -1.34
CA GLN A 59 29.03 -4.00 -2.08
C GLN A 59 28.40 -4.58 -3.36
N GLN A 60 29.16 -5.41 -4.11
CA GLN A 60 28.63 -6.04 -5.32
C GLN A 60 27.46 -6.99 -5.02
N ARG A 61 27.59 -7.81 -3.97
CA ARG A 61 26.50 -8.70 -3.53
C ARG A 61 25.27 -7.89 -3.06
N ALA A 62 25.48 -6.81 -2.33
CA ALA A 62 24.41 -5.91 -1.91
C ALA A 62 23.68 -5.27 -3.09
N LYS A 63 24.39 -4.86 -4.14
CA LYS A 63 23.79 -4.33 -5.39
C LYS A 63 22.86 -5.35 -6.04
N ILE A 64 23.31 -6.59 -6.22
CA ILE A 64 22.51 -7.65 -6.84
C ILE A 64 21.28 -7.95 -5.97
N CYS A 65 21.47 -8.10 -4.65
CA CYS A 65 20.37 -8.33 -3.72
C CYS A 65 19.34 -7.20 -3.76
N GLY A 66 19.80 -5.94 -3.79
CA GLY A 66 18.94 -4.75 -3.88
C GLY A 66 18.15 -4.71 -5.19
N GLN A 67 18.76 -5.01 -6.31
CA GLN A 67 18.08 -5.04 -7.61
C GLN A 67 16.99 -6.13 -7.67
N VAL A 68 17.34 -7.35 -7.24
CA VAL A 68 16.40 -8.48 -7.23
C VAL A 68 15.22 -8.20 -6.28
N SER A 69 15.50 -7.73 -5.07
CA SER A 69 14.44 -7.44 -4.09
C SER A 69 13.57 -6.25 -4.49
N SER A 70 14.12 -5.23 -5.15
CA SER A 70 13.35 -4.12 -5.68
C SER A 70 12.42 -4.55 -6.83
N LEU A 71 12.91 -5.41 -7.73
CA LEU A 71 12.08 -5.96 -8.80
C LEU A 71 10.96 -6.83 -8.23
N LEU A 72 11.29 -7.70 -7.28
CA LEU A 72 10.33 -8.55 -6.58
C LEU A 72 9.27 -7.71 -5.86
N PHE A 73 9.69 -6.63 -5.17
CA PHE A 73 8.79 -5.69 -4.53
C PHE A 73 7.78 -5.10 -5.52
N ILE A 74 8.24 -4.61 -6.68
CA ILE A 74 7.37 -4.02 -7.70
C ILE A 74 6.35 -5.04 -8.19
N VAL A 75 6.78 -6.26 -8.52
CA VAL A 75 5.89 -7.33 -9.02
C VAL A 75 4.85 -7.70 -7.97
N LEU A 76 5.25 -7.93 -6.73
CA LEU A 76 4.33 -8.29 -5.64
C LEU A 76 3.37 -7.14 -5.31
N PHE A 77 3.85 -5.89 -5.36
CA PHE A 77 3.02 -4.72 -5.12
C PHE A 77 1.94 -4.55 -6.21
N LEU A 78 2.28 -4.76 -7.48
CA LEU A 78 1.32 -4.73 -8.57
C LEU A 78 0.28 -5.86 -8.43
N LEU A 79 0.72 -7.07 -8.07
CA LEU A 79 -0.20 -8.19 -7.80
C LEU A 79 -1.17 -7.86 -6.65
N ALA A 80 -0.66 -7.28 -5.56
CA ALA A 80 -1.49 -6.85 -4.45
C ALA A 80 -2.49 -5.76 -4.87
N GLY A 81 -2.07 -4.81 -5.73
CA GLY A 81 -2.94 -3.78 -6.28
C GLY A 81 -4.08 -4.35 -7.14
N VAL A 82 -3.76 -5.30 -8.01
CA VAL A 82 -4.77 -6.02 -8.81
C VAL A 82 -5.75 -6.77 -7.91
N TRP A 83 -5.24 -7.43 -6.87
CA TRP A 83 -6.08 -8.14 -5.91
C TRP A 83 -7.04 -7.18 -5.18
N VAL A 84 -6.56 -6.03 -4.71
CA VAL A 84 -7.41 -5.00 -4.08
C VAL A 84 -8.50 -4.53 -5.05
N TYR A 85 -8.14 -4.30 -6.31
CA TYR A 85 -9.09 -3.84 -7.32
C TYR A 85 -10.20 -4.85 -7.62
N MET A 86 -9.86 -6.15 -7.71
CA MET A 86 -10.77 -7.19 -8.14
C MET A 86 -11.48 -7.91 -6.99
N GLY A 87 -10.86 -7.97 -5.81
CA GLY A 87 -11.28 -8.85 -4.73
C GLY A 87 -11.70 -8.15 -3.45
N ILE A 88 -11.48 -6.83 -3.33
CA ILE A 88 -11.83 -6.09 -2.12
C ILE A 88 -12.74 -4.93 -2.48
N ASP A 89 -13.97 -4.98 -1.95
CA ASP A 89 -14.94 -3.91 -2.13
C ASP A 89 -14.51 -2.66 -1.37
N GLY A 90 -14.70 -1.52 -1.96
CA GLY A 90 -14.44 -0.23 -1.32
C GLY A 90 -15.71 0.38 -0.74
N PHE A 91 -15.54 1.44 0.02
CA PHE A 91 -16.62 2.17 0.66
C PHE A 91 -16.84 3.53 -0.01
N VAL A 92 -18.08 3.86 -0.35
CA VAL A 92 -18.47 5.15 -0.91
C VAL A 92 -19.41 5.85 0.05
N ILE A 93 -19.12 7.12 0.35
CA ILE A 93 -20.01 7.96 1.15
C ILE A 93 -21.13 8.43 0.23
N THR A 94 -22.37 8.08 0.54
CA THR A 94 -23.56 8.43 -0.23
C THR A 94 -24.33 9.62 0.37
N SER A 95 -24.06 9.95 1.64
CA SER A 95 -24.69 11.10 2.28
C SER A 95 -24.09 12.43 1.82
N ALA A 96 -24.93 13.45 1.61
CA ALA A 96 -24.47 14.82 1.45
C ALA A 96 -23.80 15.29 2.75
N ILE A 97 -22.55 15.76 2.63
CA ILE A 97 -21.81 16.29 3.78
C ILE A 97 -22.15 17.78 3.88
N ASP A 98 -22.83 18.18 4.96
CA ASP A 98 -23.03 19.61 5.27
C ASP A 98 -21.76 20.13 5.98
N PRO A 99 -21.03 21.08 5.38
CA PRO A 99 -19.80 21.64 5.95
C PRO A 99 -20.05 22.40 7.28
N ASN A 100 -21.28 22.76 7.59
CA ASN A 100 -21.63 23.50 8.81
C ASN A 100 -22.07 22.60 9.97
N MET A 101 -22.25 21.32 9.74
CA MET A 101 -22.56 20.37 10.81
C MET A 101 -21.31 19.99 11.61
N LEU A 102 -21.51 19.76 12.92
CA LEU A 102 -20.47 19.19 13.76
C LEU A 102 -20.00 17.84 13.19
N PRO A 103 -18.69 17.57 13.18
CA PRO A 103 -18.12 16.34 12.64
C PRO A 103 -18.58 15.14 13.47
N ASN A 104 -19.59 14.43 12.97
CA ASN A 104 -20.09 13.20 13.59
C ASN A 104 -19.98 12.06 12.57
N PRO A 105 -19.19 11.01 12.84
CA PRO A 105 -19.06 9.87 11.93
C PRO A 105 -20.38 9.12 11.72
N LEU A 106 -21.34 9.19 12.66
CA LEU A 106 -22.65 8.55 12.55
C LEU A 106 -23.60 9.24 11.55
N ASN A 107 -23.30 10.47 11.14
CA ASN A 107 -24.11 11.20 10.16
C ASN A 107 -23.79 10.85 8.71
N LYS A 108 -22.85 9.90 8.48
CA LYS A 108 -22.45 9.47 7.16
C LYS A 108 -23.06 8.12 6.85
N THR A 109 -23.81 8.04 5.77
CA THR A 109 -24.19 6.77 5.17
C THR A 109 -23.13 6.31 4.20
N VAL A 110 -22.71 5.06 4.34
CA VAL A 110 -21.64 4.47 3.56
C VAL A 110 -22.17 3.21 2.90
N GLU A 111 -21.97 3.07 1.60
CA GLU A 111 -22.32 1.88 0.84
C GLU A 111 -21.05 1.16 0.38
N VAL A 112 -21.13 -0.16 0.37
CA VAL A 112 -20.07 -1.02 -0.17
C VAL A 112 -20.23 -1.10 -1.68
N GLN A 113 -19.18 -0.74 -2.43
CA GLN A 113 -19.20 -0.76 -3.89
C GLN A 113 -17.91 -1.38 -4.44
N ALA A 114 -18.07 -2.34 -5.34
CA ALA A 114 -16.93 -2.91 -6.06
C ALA A 114 -16.18 -1.85 -6.87
N GLY A 115 -14.84 -1.85 -6.77
CA GLY A 115 -14.00 -0.91 -7.51
C GLY A 115 -13.99 0.53 -6.98
N ALA A 116 -14.61 0.82 -5.82
CA ALA A 116 -14.66 2.16 -5.24
C ALA A 116 -13.28 2.76 -4.93
N TRP A 117 -12.25 1.94 -4.79
CA TRP A 117 -10.87 2.37 -4.56
C TRP A 117 -10.32 3.32 -5.64
N PHE A 118 -10.76 3.14 -6.89
CA PHE A 118 -10.32 3.95 -8.02
C PHE A 118 -11.26 5.12 -8.36
N LYS A 119 -12.40 5.22 -7.68
CA LYS A 119 -13.37 6.29 -7.92
C LYS A 119 -12.74 7.69 -7.80
N ASN A 120 -11.88 7.90 -6.80
CA ASN A 120 -11.20 9.16 -6.62
C ASN A 120 -10.27 9.53 -7.80
N PHE A 121 -9.68 8.56 -8.48
CA PHE A 121 -8.87 8.84 -9.68
C PHE A 121 -9.73 9.21 -10.89
N SER A 122 -10.97 8.69 -10.95
CA SER A 122 -11.94 9.07 -11.97
C SER A 122 -12.51 10.46 -11.72
N ASP A 123 -12.87 10.76 -10.46
CA ASP A 123 -13.50 12.01 -10.07
C ASP A 123 -12.51 13.20 -10.05
N TYR A 124 -11.23 12.90 -9.78
CA TYR A 124 -10.15 13.90 -9.69
C TYR A 124 -8.99 13.55 -10.62
N PRO A 125 -9.08 13.87 -11.93
CA PRO A 125 -8.02 13.53 -12.91
C PRO A 125 -6.68 14.23 -12.63
N VAL A 126 -6.65 15.25 -11.77
CA VAL A 126 -5.42 15.91 -11.29
C VAL A 126 -4.52 14.91 -10.55
N LEU A 127 -5.10 13.90 -9.87
CA LEU A 127 -4.33 12.88 -9.16
C LEU A 127 -3.46 12.05 -10.12
N TRP A 128 -3.92 11.77 -11.33
CA TRP A 128 -3.12 11.11 -12.36
C TRP A 128 -1.94 11.98 -12.81
N LYS A 129 -2.15 13.28 -12.99
CA LYS A 129 -1.08 14.21 -13.35
C LYS A 129 0.02 14.23 -12.30
N THR A 130 -0.35 14.42 -11.04
CA THR A 130 0.64 14.46 -9.94
C THR A 130 1.41 13.16 -9.80
N LEU A 131 0.75 12.02 -10.01
CA LEU A 131 1.38 10.70 -9.95
C LEU A 131 2.38 10.52 -11.10
N VAL A 132 2.01 10.88 -12.33
CA VAL A 132 2.87 10.80 -13.51
C VAL A 132 4.06 11.76 -13.40
N GLU A 133 3.83 12.99 -12.94
CA GLU A 133 4.90 13.98 -12.74
C GLU A 133 5.89 13.54 -11.66
N SER A 134 5.41 12.98 -10.55
CA SER A 134 6.27 12.43 -9.50
C SER A 134 7.12 11.26 -10.02
N PHE A 135 6.54 10.40 -10.84
CA PHE A 135 7.26 9.28 -11.46
C PHE A 135 8.33 9.76 -12.44
N HIS A 136 8.02 10.77 -13.26
CA HIS A 136 8.97 11.43 -14.16
C HIS A 136 10.13 12.06 -13.40
N LEU A 137 9.85 12.80 -12.33
CA LEU A 137 10.88 13.40 -11.47
C LEU A 137 11.81 12.35 -10.86
N CYS A 138 11.28 11.22 -10.37
CA CYS A 138 12.10 10.13 -9.85
C CYS A 138 13.00 9.51 -10.91
N LEU A 139 12.51 9.29 -12.13
CA LEU A 139 13.29 8.71 -13.24
C LEU A 139 14.39 9.66 -13.72
N PHE A 140 14.08 10.94 -13.86
CA PHE A 140 15.07 11.93 -14.34
C PHE A 140 16.10 12.30 -13.28
N SER A 141 15.73 12.38 -12.01
CA SER A 141 16.66 12.61 -10.90
C SER A 141 17.70 11.49 -10.77
N GLY A 142 17.30 10.24 -11.00
CA GLY A 142 18.22 9.10 -11.02
C GLY A 142 19.27 9.16 -12.16
N HIS A 143 18.89 9.73 -13.30
CA HIS A 143 19.78 9.80 -14.47
C HIS A 143 20.84 10.90 -14.33
N SER A 144 20.53 12.02 -13.69
CA SER A 144 21.47 13.13 -13.50
C SER A 144 22.59 12.82 -12.48
N LEU A 145 22.35 11.90 -11.53
CA LEU A 145 23.37 11.46 -10.58
C LEU A 145 24.38 10.49 -11.22
N HIS A 146 23.97 9.72 -12.21
CA HIS A 146 24.85 8.74 -12.86
C HIS A 146 25.82 9.37 -13.89
N SER A 147 25.54 10.58 -14.36
CA SER A 147 26.41 11.32 -15.29
C SER A 147 27.48 12.18 -14.60
N ARG A 148 27.53 12.19 -13.26
CA ARG A 148 28.51 12.97 -12.47
C ARG A 148 29.49 12.12 -11.66
N LEU A 149 29.46 10.79 -11.80
CA LEU A 149 30.45 9.83 -11.28
C LEU A 149 31.20 9.16 -12.44
#